data_285c9b7be2ab109062850988935140b8
#
_entry.id   285c9b7be2ab109062850988935140b8
#
_cell.length_a   1.000
_cell.length_b   1.000
_cell.length_c   1.000
_cell.angle_alpha   90.00
_cell.angle_beta   90.00
_cell.angle_gamma   90.00
#
_symmetry.space_group_name_H-M   'P 1'
#
loop_
_entity.id
_entity.type
_entity.pdbx_description
1 polymer ?
#
loop_
_entity_poly.entity_id
_entity_poly.type
_entity_poly.pdbx_seq_one_letter_code
_entity_poly.pdbx_strand_id
1 'polypeptide(L)'
;MKMINILWVIVVGLLLTGCYGDEGNYDYRTMNGITVDFNQSFYSVPIETELEISPIFHFAMDSVEDHLAYEWSFLEKVISTDRNLKYVFDTLVSDVLYLKVTDRTSGVSYFGKTNLEITAEYGQNGWVILSEKEGKSSLSFVREYADRDPVSGVTAYTYE
;
A
#
# COMPACT_ATOMS: atom_id res chain seq x y z
N MET A 1 -12.05 71.00 -14.22
CA MET A 1 -12.16 69.62 -14.70
C MET A 1 -10.82 68.92 -14.97
N LYS A 2 -9.73 69.56 -15.35
CA LYS A 2 -8.43 68.93 -15.57
C LYS A 2 -7.72 68.43 -14.32
N MET A 3 -7.84 69.07 -13.17
CA MET A 3 -7.17 68.67 -11.92
C MET A 3 -7.74 67.38 -11.31
N ILE A 4 -9.04 67.11 -11.47
CA ILE A 4 -9.70 65.88 -10.97
C ILE A 4 -9.18 64.66 -11.71
N ASN A 5 -8.94 64.77 -13.03
CA ASN A 5 -8.40 63.64 -13.81
C ASN A 5 -6.97 63.25 -13.41
N ILE A 6 -6.13 64.26 -13.05
CA ILE A 6 -4.74 64.03 -12.61
C ILE A 6 -4.75 63.35 -11.24
N LEU A 7 -5.61 63.74 -10.34
CA LEU A 7 -5.75 63.11 -9.01
C LEU A 7 -6.14 61.61 -9.13
N TRP A 8 -7.08 61.31 -10.05
CA TRP A 8 -7.50 59.92 -10.33
C TRP A 8 -6.37 59.05 -10.88
N VAL A 9 -5.54 59.59 -11.77
CA VAL A 9 -4.38 58.87 -12.32
C VAL A 9 -3.33 58.58 -11.25
N ILE A 10 -3.10 59.53 -10.31
CA ILE A 10 -2.19 59.33 -9.20
C ILE A 10 -2.70 58.27 -8.22
N VAL A 11 -4.03 58.28 -7.91
CA VAL A 11 -4.64 57.28 -7.01
C VAL A 11 -4.59 55.88 -7.64
N VAL A 12 -4.88 55.74 -8.93
CA VAL A 12 -4.76 54.44 -9.64
C VAL A 12 -3.30 53.96 -9.72
N GLY A 13 -2.36 54.89 -9.93
CA GLY A 13 -0.93 54.56 -9.92
C GLY A 13 -0.43 54.05 -8.58
N LEU A 14 -0.91 54.64 -7.46
CA LEU A 14 -0.58 54.15 -6.10
C LEU A 14 -1.18 52.80 -5.75
N LEU A 15 -2.29 52.42 -6.36
CA LEU A 15 -2.93 51.12 -6.15
C LEU A 15 -2.20 49.97 -6.89
N LEU A 16 -1.36 50.29 -7.88
CA LEU A 16 -0.62 49.31 -8.67
C LEU A 16 0.78 49.00 -8.12
N THR A 17 1.26 49.69 -7.09
CA THR A 17 2.57 49.45 -6.47
C THR A 17 2.58 48.35 -5.42
N GLY A 18 1.49 47.57 -5.31
CA GLY A 18 1.39 46.41 -4.42
C GLY A 18 2.12 45.18 -4.93
N CYS A 19 3.34 45.33 -5.50
CA CYS A 19 4.26 44.19 -5.57
C CYS A 19 4.79 43.94 -4.17
N TYR A 20 4.07 43.12 -3.40
CA TYR A 20 4.54 42.56 -2.17
C TYR A 20 5.69 41.63 -2.56
N GLY A 21 6.94 42.04 -2.34
CA GLY A 21 8.08 41.15 -2.40
C GLY A 21 7.85 40.05 -1.37
N ASP A 22 7.75 38.83 -1.86
CA ASP A 22 7.69 37.68 -0.96
C ASP A 22 9.02 37.59 -0.21
N GLU A 23 9.05 38.06 1.04
CA GLU A 23 10.16 37.93 1.99
C GLU A 23 10.10 36.58 2.73
N GLY A 24 9.46 35.58 2.11
CA GLY A 24 9.40 34.22 2.65
C GLY A 24 10.80 33.68 2.95
N ASN A 25 11.00 33.24 4.16
CA ASN A 25 12.21 32.48 4.51
C ASN A 25 12.10 31.10 3.88
N TYR A 26 12.63 30.95 2.66
CA TYR A 26 12.70 29.70 1.91
C TYR A 26 13.88 28.84 2.38
N ASP A 27 13.91 28.54 3.67
CA ASP A 27 14.86 27.58 4.23
C ASP A 27 14.43 26.17 3.80
N TYR A 28 14.71 25.84 2.53
CA TYR A 28 14.41 24.52 1.98
C TYR A 28 15.28 23.47 2.65
N ARG A 29 14.67 22.70 3.56
CA ARG A 29 15.32 21.49 4.06
C ARG A 29 15.22 20.42 2.97
N THR A 30 16.37 19.89 2.58
CA THR A 30 16.39 18.72 1.70
C THR A 30 15.74 17.55 2.43
N MET A 31 14.65 17.05 1.87
CA MET A 31 13.93 15.89 2.44
C MET A 31 14.47 14.60 1.83
N ASN A 32 14.63 13.58 2.67
CA ASN A 32 14.97 12.25 2.21
C ASN A 32 13.72 11.60 1.61
N GLY A 33 13.66 11.49 0.28
CA GLY A 33 12.56 10.80 -0.41
C GLY A 33 12.62 9.30 -0.13
N ILE A 34 11.49 8.69 0.23
CA ILE A 34 11.38 7.25 0.48
C ILE A 34 10.36 6.67 -0.49
N THR A 35 10.78 5.68 -1.29
CA THR A 35 9.87 4.85 -2.08
C THR A 35 9.65 3.54 -1.35
N VAL A 36 8.38 3.13 -1.25
CA VAL A 36 7.97 1.91 -0.56
C VAL A 36 7.50 0.90 -1.59
N ASP A 37 8.23 -0.20 -1.71
CA ASP A 37 7.95 -1.28 -2.64
C ASP A 37 7.68 -2.60 -1.91
N PHE A 38 7.07 -3.54 -2.60
CA PHE A 38 6.78 -4.88 -2.12
C PHE A 38 7.37 -5.93 -3.07
N ASN A 39 7.73 -7.09 -2.53
CA ASN A 39 8.25 -8.21 -3.33
C ASN A 39 7.22 -8.71 -4.37
N GLN A 40 5.93 -8.50 -4.10
CA GLN A 40 4.83 -8.93 -4.96
C GLN A 40 3.79 -7.81 -5.07
N SER A 41 3.18 -7.67 -6.24
CA SER A 41 2.06 -6.75 -6.47
C SER A 41 0.70 -7.30 -6.01
N PHE A 42 0.67 -8.60 -5.67
CA PHE A 42 -0.50 -9.33 -5.22
C PHE A 42 -0.08 -10.43 -4.24
N TYR A 43 -0.77 -10.50 -3.11
CA TYR A 43 -0.65 -11.55 -2.11
C TYR A 43 -1.97 -12.28 -1.98
N SER A 44 -1.91 -13.61 -1.88
CA SER A 44 -3.05 -14.45 -1.57
C SER A 44 -2.69 -15.35 -0.39
N VAL A 45 -3.53 -15.35 0.63
CA VAL A 45 -3.30 -16.13 1.84
C VAL A 45 -4.60 -16.80 2.30
N PRO A 46 -4.57 -18.07 2.72
CA PRO A 46 -5.72 -18.71 3.33
C PRO A 46 -6.12 -18.00 4.64
N ILE A 47 -7.43 -17.97 4.91
CA ILE A 47 -7.96 -17.50 6.19
C ILE A 47 -7.29 -18.25 7.36
N GLU A 48 -7.11 -17.59 8.50
CA GLU A 48 -6.46 -18.14 9.70
C GLU A 48 -4.98 -18.55 9.52
N THR A 49 -4.37 -18.15 8.38
CA THR A 49 -2.94 -18.34 8.12
C THR A 49 -2.20 -17.03 8.34
N GLU A 50 -1.00 -17.09 8.96
CA GLU A 50 -0.17 -15.91 9.15
C GLU A 50 0.39 -15.43 7.81
N LEU A 51 0.13 -14.16 7.48
CA LEU A 51 0.77 -13.45 6.38
C LEU A 51 1.96 -12.67 6.90
N GLU A 52 3.14 -12.89 6.31
CA GLU A 52 4.33 -12.11 6.59
C GLU A 52 4.75 -11.32 5.34
N ILE A 53 4.88 -9.98 5.47
CA ILE A 53 5.35 -9.09 4.41
C ILE A 53 6.48 -8.22 4.94
N SER A 54 7.61 -8.25 4.24
CA SER A 54 8.75 -7.37 4.48
C SER A 54 8.84 -6.35 3.34
N PRO A 55 8.52 -5.06 3.58
CA PRO A 55 8.60 -4.03 2.56
C PRO A 55 10.04 -3.69 2.22
N ILE A 56 10.25 -3.20 1.00
CA ILE A 56 11.53 -2.72 0.48
C ILE A 56 11.48 -1.20 0.46
N PHE A 57 12.48 -0.55 1.08
CA PHE A 57 12.59 0.91 1.08
C PHE A 57 13.76 1.35 0.21
N HIS A 58 13.49 2.29 -0.69
CA HIS A 58 14.51 2.99 -1.46
C HIS A 58 14.59 4.43 -0.98
N PHE A 59 15.74 4.81 -0.47
CA PHE A 59 16.01 6.13 0.07
C PHE A 59 16.76 6.98 -0.96
N ALA A 60 16.36 8.24 -1.11
CA ALA A 60 17.03 9.18 -2.02
C ALA A 60 18.39 9.65 -1.49
N MET A 61 18.59 9.61 -0.17
CA MET A 61 19.80 10.09 0.52
C MET A 61 20.31 9.06 1.53
N ASP A 62 19.90 9.18 2.79
CA ASP A 62 20.36 8.32 3.88
C ASP A 62 19.36 7.19 4.17
N SER A 63 19.84 5.96 4.30
CA SER A 63 19.04 4.76 4.60
C SER A 63 18.84 4.53 6.12
N VAL A 64 18.73 5.59 6.91
CA VAL A 64 18.52 5.49 8.35
C VAL A 64 17.02 5.35 8.65
N GLU A 65 16.64 4.24 9.26
CA GLU A 65 15.23 3.91 9.57
C GLU A 65 14.82 4.24 11.01
N ASP A 66 15.73 4.62 11.90
CA ASP A 66 15.49 4.78 13.35
C ASP A 66 14.39 5.81 13.70
N HIS A 67 14.16 6.76 12.80
CA HIS A 67 13.17 7.82 12.98
C HIS A 67 11.86 7.56 12.19
N LEU A 68 11.74 6.41 11.56
CA LEU A 68 10.55 6.05 10.80
C LEU A 68 9.46 5.45 11.70
N ALA A 69 8.22 5.77 11.40
CA ALA A 69 7.04 5.13 11.96
C ALA A 69 6.25 4.44 10.84
N TYR A 70 5.75 3.26 11.14
CA TYR A 70 5.04 2.41 10.19
C TYR A 70 3.58 2.29 10.61
N GLU A 71 2.70 2.21 9.63
CA GLU A 71 1.27 2.00 9.85
C GLU A 71 0.72 1.18 8.68
N TRP A 72 0.40 -0.08 8.97
CA TRP A 72 -0.27 -0.97 8.03
C TRP A 72 -1.76 -0.84 8.17
N SER A 73 -2.46 -0.66 7.07
CA SER A 73 -3.92 -0.56 7.09
C SER A 73 -4.55 -1.43 6.01
N PHE A 74 -5.66 -2.08 6.39
CA PHE A 74 -6.48 -2.91 5.55
C PHE A 74 -7.95 -2.66 5.87
N LEU A 75 -8.82 -2.52 4.86
CA LEU A 75 -10.23 -2.14 5.04
C LEU A 75 -10.39 -0.90 5.93
N GLU A 76 -9.56 0.12 5.69
CA GLU A 76 -9.57 1.40 6.45
C GLU A 76 -9.23 1.26 7.95
N LYS A 77 -8.77 0.09 8.39
CA LYS A 77 -8.34 -0.16 9.78
C LYS A 77 -6.84 -0.36 9.85
N VAL A 78 -6.22 0.22 10.87
CA VAL A 78 -4.82 -0.06 11.20
C VAL A 78 -4.74 -1.46 11.81
N ILE A 79 -3.89 -2.31 11.21
CA ILE A 79 -3.70 -3.71 11.61
C ILE A 79 -2.34 -3.97 12.25
N SER A 80 -1.31 -3.16 11.94
CA SER A 80 0.00 -3.24 12.57
C SER A 80 0.74 -1.90 12.48
N THR A 81 1.68 -1.69 13.40
CA THR A 81 2.63 -0.56 13.40
C THR A 81 4.09 -1.03 13.33
N ASP A 82 4.30 -2.29 13.09
CA ASP A 82 5.63 -2.86 12.93
C ASP A 82 6.20 -2.59 11.54
N ARG A 83 7.52 -2.62 11.40
CA ARG A 83 8.19 -2.47 10.11
C ARG A 83 7.75 -3.55 9.12
N ASN A 84 7.73 -4.79 9.58
CA ASN A 84 7.28 -5.95 8.80
C ASN A 84 5.89 -6.34 9.29
N LEU A 85 4.99 -6.58 8.34
CA LEU A 85 3.66 -7.08 8.69
C LEU A 85 3.76 -8.56 9.05
N LYS A 86 3.14 -8.92 10.19
CA LYS A 86 2.78 -10.28 10.57
C LYS A 86 1.34 -10.23 11.06
N TYR A 87 0.43 -10.84 10.31
CA TYR A 87 -0.99 -10.73 10.63
C TYR A 87 -1.77 -11.97 10.19
N VAL A 88 -2.74 -12.37 11.00
CA VAL A 88 -3.68 -13.46 10.70
C VAL A 88 -5.05 -12.85 10.43
N PHE A 89 -5.61 -13.12 9.26
CA PHE A 89 -6.92 -12.63 8.85
C PHE A 89 -8.00 -13.65 9.17
N ASP A 90 -9.14 -13.17 9.65
CA ASP A 90 -10.31 -13.96 10.07
C ASP A 90 -11.53 -13.82 9.15
N THR A 91 -11.40 -13.05 8.07
CA THR A 91 -12.50 -12.74 7.16
C THR A 91 -12.06 -12.88 5.72
N LEU A 92 -12.89 -13.57 4.91
CA LEU A 92 -12.67 -13.71 3.47
C LEU A 92 -12.94 -12.38 2.78
N VAL A 93 -11.93 -11.80 2.15
CA VAL A 93 -12.03 -10.49 1.50
C VAL A 93 -10.88 -10.29 0.53
N SER A 94 -11.10 -9.48 -0.50
CA SER A 94 -10.06 -8.99 -1.41
C SER A 94 -10.09 -7.48 -1.40
N ASP A 95 -8.96 -6.84 -1.02
CA ASP A 95 -8.83 -5.39 -0.97
C ASP A 95 -7.35 -4.98 -1.07
N VAL A 96 -7.09 -3.69 -1.04
CA VAL A 96 -5.76 -3.12 -1.07
C VAL A 96 -5.19 -3.02 0.34
N LEU A 97 -4.00 -3.56 0.53
CA LEU A 97 -3.20 -3.39 1.74
C LEU A 97 -2.29 -2.18 1.56
N TYR A 98 -2.33 -1.26 2.51
CA TYR A 98 -1.53 -0.04 2.52
C TYR A 98 -0.47 -0.08 3.61
N LEU A 99 0.72 0.44 3.30
CA LEU A 99 1.74 0.79 4.28
C LEU A 99 2.01 2.28 4.18
N LYS A 100 1.81 2.99 5.29
CA LYS A 100 2.23 4.37 5.49
C LYS A 100 3.51 4.39 6.30
N VAL A 101 4.52 5.07 5.78
CA VAL A 101 5.82 5.28 6.44
C VAL A 101 5.96 6.77 6.71
N THR A 102 6.06 7.15 7.98
CA THR A 102 6.18 8.56 8.38
C THR A 102 7.58 8.81 8.94
N ASP A 103 8.29 9.73 8.33
CA ASP A 103 9.52 10.28 8.90
C ASP A 103 9.15 11.23 10.05
N ARG A 104 9.48 10.83 11.26
CA ARG A 104 9.18 11.63 12.48
C ARG A 104 9.98 12.93 12.55
N THR A 105 11.09 13.04 11.83
CA THR A 105 11.95 14.22 11.82
C THR A 105 11.38 15.32 10.93
N SER A 106 10.92 14.95 9.74
CA SER A 106 10.34 15.89 8.76
C SER A 106 8.81 15.99 8.86
N GLY A 107 8.14 14.98 9.43
CA GLY A 107 6.69 14.83 9.45
C GLY A 107 6.10 14.38 8.11
N VAL A 108 6.93 14.06 7.12
CA VAL A 108 6.49 13.62 5.79
C VAL A 108 6.11 12.15 5.81
N SER A 109 5.02 11.80 5.13
CA SER A 109 4.56 10.42 5.00
C SER A 109 4.67 9.92 3.55
N TYR A 110 5.11 8.69 3.41
CA TYR A 110 5.25 7.95 2.17
C TYR A 110 4.31 6.76 2.19
N PHE A 111 3.84 6.33 1.03
CA PHE A 111 2.84 5.27 0.95
C PHE A 111 3.27 4.19 -0.03
N GLY A 112 3.13 2.94 0.40
CA GLY A 112 3.16 1.77 -0.46
C GLY A 112 1.80 1.07 -0.45
N LYS A 113 1.49 0.33 -1.50
CA LYS A 113 0.26 -0.45 -1.59
C LYS A 113 0.49 -1.74 -2.38
N THR A 114 -0.23 -2.78 -1.99
CA THR A 114 -0.30 -4.06 -2.71
C THR A 114 -1.70 -4.64 -2.61
N ASN A 115 -2.08 -5.49 -3.54
CA ASN A 115 -3.36 -6.18 -3.46
C ASN A 115 -3.25 -7.40 -2.55
N LEU A 116 -4.28 -7.63 -1.75
CA LEU A 116 -4.37 -8.76 -0.84
C LEU A 116 -5.71 -9.45 -0.98
N GLU A 117 -5.69 -10.77 -1.14
CA GLU A 117 -6.85 -11.63 -1.16
C GLU A 117 -6.76 -12.66 -0.03
N ILE A 118 -7.77 -12.69 0.82
CA ILE A 118 -7.93 -13.71 1.85
C ILE A 118 -8.87 -14.78 1.31
N THR A 119 -8.34 -15.97 1.11
CA THR A 119 -9.05 -17.09 0.48
C THR A 119 -9.52 -18.11 1.50
N ALA A 120 -10.56 -18.86 1.18
CA ALA A 120 -10.91 -20.04 1.96
C ALA A 120 -9.84 -21.14 1.76
N GLU A 121 -9.56 -21.91 2.80
CA GLU A 121 -8.62 -23.04 2.73
C GLU A 121 -8.99 -24.02 1.60
N TYR A 122 -10.29 -24.23 1.38
CA TYR A 122 -10.85 -25.10 0.36
C TYR A 122 -11.59 -24.33 -0.75
N GLY A 123 -11.31 -23.05 -0.92
CA GLY A 123 -11.98 -22.16 -1.88
C GLY A 123 -11.49 -22.29 -3.32
N GLN A 124 -10.59 -23.22 -3.60
CA GLN A 124 -10.02 -23.46 -4.93
C GLN A 124 -10.75 -24.64 -5.61
N ASN A 125 -10.58 -24.75 -6.93
CA ASN A 125 -11.09 -25.90 -7.66
C ASN A 125 -10.47 -27.20 -7.15
N GLY A 126 -11.30 -28.20 -6.96
CA GLY A 126 -10.84 -29.49 -6.47
C GLY A 126 -11.98 -30.46 -6.21
N TRP A 127 -11.65 -31.61 -5.68
CA TRP A 127 -12.56 -32.70 -5.40
C TRP A 127 -12.69 -32.91 -3.89
N VAL A 128 -13.92 -32.91 -3.40
CA VAL A 128 -14.22 -33.33 -2.04
C VAL A 128 -14.54 -34.81 -2.04
N ILE A 129 -13.77 -35.61 -1.33
CA ILE A 129 -13.92 -37.05 -1.26
C ILE A 129 -14.38 -37.42 0.15
N LEU A 130 -15.59 -37.99 0.23
CA LEU A 130 -16.07 -38.59 1.48
C LEU A 130 -15.66 -40.08 1.47
N SER A 131 -14.92 -40.50 2.48
CA SER A 131 -14.45 -41.86 2.65
C SER A 131 -14.77 -42.37 4.04
N GLU A 132 -14.77 -43.69 4.21
CA GLU A 132 -14.89 -44.35 5.50
C GLU A 132 -13.57 -45.05 5.82
N LYS A 133 -13.04 -44.79 7.03
CA LYS A 133 -11.87 -45.47 7.54
C LYS A 133 -12.15 -45.89 9.00
N GLU A 134 -12.04 -47.17 9.27
CA GLU A 134 -12.25 -47.73 10.62
C GLU A 134 -13.62 -47.41 11.23
N GLY A 135 -14.66 -47.38 10.44
CA GLY A 135 -16.05 -47.06 10.86
C GLY A 135 -16.26 -45.56 11.12
N LYS A 136 -15.35 -44.70 10.73
CA LYS A 136 -15.47 -43.24 10.84
C LYS A 136 -15.48 -42.61 9.47
N SER A 137 -16.40 -41.67 9.27
CA SER A 137 -16.42 -40.84 8.05
C SER A 137 -15.21 -39.90 8.06
N SER A 138 -14.50 -39.84 6.93
CA SER A 138 -13.39 -38.94 6.68
C SER A 138 -13.67 -38.12 5.42
N LEU A 139 -13.48 -36.83 5.52
CA LEU A 139 -13.57 -35.89 4.40
C LEU A 139 -12.14 -35.52 3.97
N SER A 140 -11.85 -35.69 2.70
CA SER A 140 -10.58 -35.29 2.08
C SER A 140 -10.84 -34.32 0.94
N PHE A 141 -9.94 -33.36 0.78
CA PHE A 141 -9.98 -32.43 -0.32
C PHE A 141 -8.74 -32.63 -1.20
N VAL A 142 -8.95 -32.81 -2.49
CA VAL A 142 -7.88 -32.92 -3.49
C VAL A 142 -7.92 -31.67 -4.34
N ARG A 143 -6.88 -30.85 -4.21
CA ARG A 143 -6.79 -29.57 -4.91
C ARG A 143 -6.39 -29.79 -6.36
N GLU A 144 -7.02 -29.04 -7.25
CA GLU A 144 -6.65 -28.97 -8.66
C GLU A 144 -5.68 -27.82 -8.86
N TYR A 145 -4.50 -28.10 -9.39
CA TYR A 145 -3.54 -27.09 -9.84
C TYR A 145 -3.54 -27.04 -11.35
N ALA A 146 -3.83 -25.85 -11.91
CA ALA A 146 -3.72 -25.60 -13.33
C ALA A 146 -2.37 -24.89 -13.59
N ASP A 147 -1.45 -25.59 -14.22
CA ASP A 147 -0.19 -25.00 -14.67
C ASP A 147 -0.26 -24.81 -16.19
N ARG A 148 -0.18 -23.55 -16.61
CA ARG A 148 -0.21 -23.19 -18.03
C ARG A 148 1.21 -23.01 -18.53
N ASP A 149 1.64 -23.89 -19.43
CA ASP A 149 2.91 -23.74 -20.14
C ASP A 149 2.93 -22.42 -20.94
N PRO A 150 3.83 -21.48 -20.63
CA PRO A 150 3.89 -20.19 -21.30
C PRO A 150 4.29 -20.27 -22.78
N VAL A 151 4.89 -21.39 -23.22
CA VAL A 151 5.36 -21.59 -24.60
C VAL A 151 4.29 -22.23 -25.48
N SER A 152 3.70 -23.34 -25.00
CA SER A 152 2.70 -24.09 -25.78
C SER A 152 1.27 -23.59 -25.55
N GLY A 153 1.02 -22.87 -24.45
CA GLY A 153 -0.31 -22.45 -24.04
C GLY A 153 -1.20 -23.59 -23.53
N VAL A 154 -0.65 -24.80 -23.41
CA VAL A 154 -1.35 -25.97 -22.90
C VAL A 154 -1.47 -25.87 -21.38
N THR A 155 -2.66 -26.15 -20.85
CA THR A 155 -2.90 -26.24 -19.41
C THR A 155 -2.78 -27.68 -18.95
N ALA A 156 -1.84 -27.96 -18.05
CA ALA A 156 -1.73 -29.22 -17.34
C ALA A 156 -2.43 -29.09 -15.98
N TYR A 157 -3.16 -30.14 -15.56
CA TYR A 157 -3.80 -30.21 -14.26
C TYR A 157 -3.07 -31.24 -13.41
N THR A 158 -2.62 -30.82 -12.23
CA THR A 158 -2.06 -31.71 -11.21
C THR A 158 -2.97 -31.72 -10.00
N TYR A 159 -3.02 -32.83 -9.27
CA TYR A 159 -3.90 -33.04 -8.12
C TYR A 159 -3.04 -33.47 -6.93
N GLU A 160 -3.17 -32.76 -5.81
CA GLU A 160 -2.50 -33.03 -4.52
C GLU A 160 -3.48 -33.06 -3.35
#